data_b81a7aa8139fb35784a4c04981236449
#
_entry.id   b81a7aa8139fb35784a4c04981236449
#
_cell.length_a   1.000
_cell.length_b   1.000
_cell.length_c   1.000
_cell.angle_alpha   90.00
_cell.angle_beta   90.00
_cell.angle_gamma   90.00
#
_symmetry.space_group_name_H-M   'P 1'
#
loop_
_entity.id
_entity.type
_entity.pdbx_description
1 polymer ?
#
loop_
_entity_poly.entity_id
_entity_poly.type
_entity_poly.pdbx_seq_one_letter_code
_entity_poly.pdbx_strand_id
1 'polypeptide(L)'
;LSKTYFEFKKKFSYLKQNTYVVAISGGPDSLALAALTRALSFERKIKFYYVLVNHNLRKDSSREAILVKKLLKKNFFNLNILNNRSKISKNIQSQARLIRYKMLSNFCEKKGIKTIITAHNLEDQVETFFIRLSRGSGLTGLSGMKTFSSLKKSINLFRPLLDVRKKILIKISKNIFGKFVNDPTNKNLKYLRSKIRNLEKPL
;
A
#
# COMPACT_ATOMS: atom_id res chain seq x y z
N LEU A 1 -10.88 15.98 6.17
CA LEU A 1 -10.87 14.52 6.41
C LEU A 1 -12.22 13.87 6.05
N SER A 2 -13.34 14.49 6.38
CA SER A 2 -14.69 13.98 6.06
C SER A 2 -14.88 13.75 4.56
N LYS A 3 -14.51 14.71 3.70
CA LYS A 3 -14.59 14.57 2.24
C LYS A 3 -13.78 13.37 1.74
N THR A 4 -12.53 13.21 2.20
CA THR A 4 -11.66 12.09 1.79
C THR A 4 -12.25 10.74 2.20
N TYR A 5 -12.82 10.67 3.40
CA TYR A 5 -13.49 9.46 3.87
C TYR A 5 -14.76 9.15 3.06
N PHE A 6 -15.57 10.17 2.76
CA PHE A 6 -16.77 10.01 1.95
C PHE A 6 -16.46 9.45 0.56
N GLU A 7 -15.48 10.03 -0.15
CA GLU A 7 -15.04 9.55 -1.47
C GLU A 7 -14.46 8.12 -1.39
N PHE A 8 -13.69 7.84 -0.34
CA PHE A 8 -13.19 6.48 -0.07
C PHE A 8 -14.33 5.48 0.12
N LYS A 9 -15.33 5.80 0.95
CA LYS A 9 -16.51 4.97 1.22
C LYS A 9 -17.32 4.71 -0.05
N LYS A 10 -17.50 5.73 -0.90
CA LYS A 10 -18.19 5.61 -2.19
C LYS A 10 -17.54 4.56 -3.10
N LYS A 11 -16.21 4.47 -3.13
CA LYS A 11 -15.49 3.47 -3.93
C LYS A 11 -15.74 2.03 -3.47
N PHE A 12 -16.11 1.81 -2.22
CA PHE A 12 -16.48 0.49 -1.70
C PHE A 12 -17.92 0.07 -2.01
N SER A 13 -18.80 0.97 -2.46
CA SER A 13 -20.18 0.60 -2.81
C SER A 13 -20.26 -0.36 -4.00
N TYR A 14 -19.25 -0.35 -4.86
CA TYR A 14 -19.16 -1.24 -6.02
C TYR A 14 -18.61 -2.64 -5.69
N LEU A 15 -18.17 -2.87 -4.45
CA LEU A 15 -17.58 -4.13 -4.02
C LEU A 15 -18.62 -5.03 -3.36
N LYS A 16 -18.80 -6.24 -3.91
CA LYS A 16 -19.76 -7.24 -3.42
C LYS A 16 -19.20 -8.12 -2.28
N GLN A 17 -17.92 -7.99 -1.94
CA GLN A 17 -17.27 -8.83 -0.93
C GLN A 17 -17.37 -8.19 0.46
N ASN A 18 -17.40 -9.03 1.49
CA ASN A 18 -17.40 -8.59 2.89
C ASN A 18 -16.06 -8.83 3.59
N THR A 19 -15.04 -9.29 2.85
CA THR A 19 -13.73 -9.61 3.42
C THR A 19 -12.61 -9.20 2.48
N TYR A 20 -11.60 -8.50 3.03
CA TYR A 20 -10.50 -7.92 2.25
C TYR A 20 -9.16 -8.08 2.98
N VAL A 21 -8.06 -8.11 2.21
CA VAL A 21 -6.70 -7.95 2.72
C VAL A 21 -6.25 -6.52 2.49
N VAL A 22 -5.76 -5.86 3.53
CA VAL A 22 -5.16 -4.52 3.48
C VAL A 22 -3.65 -4.67 3.60
N ALA A 23 -2.93 -4.30 2.55
CA ALA A 23 -1.47 -4.36 2.55
C ALA A 23 -0.86 -3.20 3.36
N ILE A 24 -0.13 -3.53 4.40
CA ILE A 24 0.53 -2.58 5.31
C ILE A 24 2.04 -2.58 5.06
N SER A 25 2.65 -1.40 5.02
CA SER A 25 4.11 -1.22 4.97
C SER A 25 4.67 -0.47 6.19
N GLY A 26 3.79 0.13 7.01
CA GLY A 26 4.17 0.96 8.15
C GLY A 26 4.42 2.43 7.80
N GLY A 27 4.49 2.77 6.51
CA GLY A 27 4.55 4.16 6.05
C GLY A 27 3.18 4.87 6.15
N PRO A 28 3.17 6.23 6.03
CA PRO A 28 1.98 7.04 6.27
C PRO A 28 0.79 6.67 5.39
N ASP A 29 1.01 6.33 4.13
CA ASP A 29 -0.05 6.01 3.18
C ASP A 29 -0.77 4.73 3.59
N SER A 30 -0.02 3.68 3.95
CA SER A 30 -0.59 2.40 4.38
C SER A 30 -1.29 2.48 5.74
N LEU A 31 -0.80 3.33 6.64
CA LEU A 31 -1.45 3.59 7.92
C LEU A 31 -2.74 4.40 7.73
N ALA A 32 -2.73 5.41 6.85
CA ALA A 32 -3.95 6.15 6.49
C ALA A 32 -5.01 5.20 5.90
N LEU A 33 -4.61 4.29 5.01
CA LEU A 33 -5.51 3.26 4.47
C LEU A 33 -6.07 2.37 5.59
N ALA A 34 -5.23 1.95 6.55
CA ALA A 34 -5.68 1.18 7.70
C ALA A 34 -6.74 1.93 8.51
N ALA A 35 -6.53 3.22 8.80
CA ALA A 35 -7.49 4.05 9.51
C ALA A 35 -8.82 4.17 8.78
N LEU A 36 -8.79 4.45 7.46
CA LEU A 36 -10.00 4.58 6.63
C LEU A 36 -10.79 3.26 6.54
N THR A 37 -10.09 2.12 6.37
CA THR A 37 -10.74 0.80 6.35
C THR A 37 -11.31 0.43 7.71
N ARG A 38 -10.65 0.81 8.81
CA ARG A 38 -11.17 0.60 10.17
C ARG A 38 -12.46 1.40 10.39
N ALA A 39 -12.47 2.69 10.02
CA ALA A 39 -13.66 3.52 10.10
C ALA A 39 -14.83 2.89 9.32
N LEU A 40 -14.56 2.40 8.09
CA LEU A 40 -15.57 1.73 7.28
C LEU A 40 -16.11 0.44 7.92
N SER A 41 -15.27 -0.31 8.66
CA SER A 41 -15.70 -1.54 9.33
C SER A 41 -16.66 -1.30 10.50
N PHE A 42 -16.72 -0.09 11.06
CA PHE A 42 -17.71 0.28 12.06
C PHE A 42 -19.08 0.60 11.45
N GLU A 43 -19.08 1.06 10.19
CA GLU A 43 -20.32 1.44 9.50
C GLU A 43 -20.92 0.29 8.67
N ARG A 44 -20.10 -0.67 8.27
CA ARG A 44 -20.52 -1.78 7.41
C ARG A 44 -19.98 -3.10 7.96
N LYS A 45 -20.72 -4.20 7.80
CA LYS A 45 -20.27 -5.56 8.15
C LYS A 45 -19.16 -6.05 7.20
N ILE A 46 -18.01 -5.36 7.22
CA ILE A 46 -16.83 -5.68 6.39
C ILE A 46 -15.68 -6.06 7.32
N LYS A 47 -15.01 -7.17 7.02
CA LYS A 47 -13.83 -7.65 7.72
C LYS A 47 -12.57 -7.32 6.94
N PHE A 48 -11.60 -6.68 7.60
CA PHE A 48 -10.31 -6.36 7.02
C PHE A 48 -9.20 -7.15 7.73
N TYR A 49 -8.37 -7.84 6.94
CA TYR A 49 -7.13 -8.45 7.41
C TYR A 49 -5.96 -7.53 7.06
N TYR A 50 -5.31 -6.98 8.07
CA TYR A 50 -4.13 -6.14 7.90
C TYR A 50 -2.91 -7.04 7.80
N VAL A 51 -2.15 -6.93 6.71
CA VAL A 51 -1.05 -7.85 6.40
C VAL A 51 0.18 -7.06 5.99
N LEU A 52 1.30 -7.28 6.68
CA LEU A 52 2.61 -6.74 6.37
C LEU A 52 3.51 -7.86 5.84
N VAL A 53 4.16 -7.64 4.71
CA VAL A 53 5.20 -8.53 4.19
C VAL A 53 6.56 -8.00 4.59
N ASN A 54 7.25 -8.72 5.47
CA ASN A 54 8.63 -8.46 5.81
C ASN A 54 9.55 -9.16 4.81
N HIS A 55 10.27 -8.38 4.01
CA HIS A 55 11.16 -8.90 2.97
C HIS A 55 12.50 -9.40 3.48
N ASN A 56 12.85 -9.11 4.75
CA ASN A 56 14.14 -9.44 5.36
C ASN A 56 15.35 -8.92 4.53
N LEU A 57 15.23 -7.73 3.93
CA LEU A 57 16.26 -7.12 3.09
C LEU A 57 17.39 -6.47 3.90
N ARG A 58 17.12 -6.12 5.14
CA ARG A 58 18.04 -5.43 6.05
C ARG A 58 17.98 -6.09 7.43
N LYS A 59 19.05 -5.98 8.21
CA LYS A 59 19.10 -6.50 9.60
C LYS A 59 17.94 -5.97 10.45
N ASP A 60 17.54 -4.71 10.25
CA ASP A 60 16.48 -4.06 11.03
C ASP A 60 15.05 -4.31 10.51
N SER A 61 14.88 -4.98 9.36
CA SER A 61 13.55 -5.21 8.76
C SER A 61 12.57 -5.90 9.72
N SER A 62 13.04 -6.88 10.48
CA SER A 62 12.22 -7.59 11.46
C SER A 62 11.85 -6.71 12.65
N ARG A 63 12.80 -5.87 13.13
CA ARG A 63 12.55 -4.89 14.19
C ARG A 63 11.51 -3.86 13.75
N GLU A 64 11.63 -3.34 12.53
CA GLU A 64 10.67 -2.40 11.94
C GLU A 64 9.27 -3.03 11.85
N ALA A 65 9.15 -4.28 11.36
CA ALA A 65 7.87 -4.99 11.30
C ALA A 65 7.21 -5.16 12.68
N ILE A 66 8.01 -5.46 13.72
CA ILE A 66 7.55 -5.55 15.11
C ILE A 66 7.09 -4.18 15.62
N LEU A 67 7.81 -3.10 15.30
CA LEU A 67 7.41 -1.73 15.69
C LEU A 67 6.07 -1.35 15.05
N VAL A 68 5.87 -1.65 13.76
CA VAL A 68 4.58 -1.44 13.09
C VAL A 68 3.48 -2.26 13.77
N LYS A 69 3.76 -3.53 14.12
CA LYS A 69 2.79 -4.37 14.83
C LYS A 69 2.42 -3.79 16.19
N LYS A 70 3.40 -3.30 16.97
CA LYS A 70 3.15 -2.64 18.27
C LYS A 70 2.32 -1.37 18.09
N LEU A 71 2.64 -0.53 17.09
CA LEU A 71 1.90 0.69 16.80
C LEU A 71 0.45 0.40 16.45
N LEU A 72 0.21 -0.57 15.58
CA LEU A 72 -1.13 -0.98 15.18
C LEU A 72 -1.90 -1.61 16.35
N LYS A 73 -1.26 -2.49 17.14
CA LYS A 73 -1.89 -3.10 18.33
C LYS A 73 -2.35 -2.06 19.34
N LYS A 74 -1.56 -0.99 19.60
CA LYS A 74 -1.94 0.14 20.46
C LYS A 74 -3.22 0.83 19.99
N ASN A 75 -3.52 0.78 18.70
CA ASN A 75 -4.70 1.36 18.07
C ASN A 75 -5.78 0.30 17.75
N PHE A 76 -5.74 -0.85 18.41
CA PHE A 76 -6.72 -1.95 18.28
C PHE A 76 -6.78 -2.60 16.89
N PHE A 77 -5.68 -2.59 16.14
CA PHE A 77 -5.54 -3.34 14.89
C PHE A 77 -4.80 -4.65 15.13
N ASN A 78 -5.26 -5.72 14.49
CA ASN A 78 -4.54 -6.99 14.46
C ASN A 78 -3.76 -7.13 13.15
N LEU A 79 -2.40 -7.05 13.24
CA LEU A 79 -1.50 -7.14 12.09
C LEU A 79 -0.92 -8.53 11.94
N ASN A 80 -1.09 -9.13 10.78
CA ASN A 80 -0.41 -10.35 10.36
C ASN A 80 0.91 -9.99 9.69
N ILE A 81 2.03 -10.55 10.14
CA ILE A 81 3.34 -10.39 9.51
C ILE A 81 3.69 -11.66 8.75
N LEU A 82 3.95 -11.52 7.46
CA LEU A 82 4.43 -12.57 6.59
C LEU A 82 5.94 -12.38 6.36
N ASN A 83 6.75 -13.32 6.81
CA ASN A 83 8.21 -13.24 6.66
C ASN A 83 8.66 -13.94 5.38
N ASN A 84 9.35 -13.19 4.50
CA ASN A 84 10.02 -13.78 3.34
C ASN A 84 11.28 -14.53 3.80
N ARG A 85 11.41 -15.76 3.32
CA ARG A 85 12.58 -16.63 3.57
C ARG A 85 13.55 -16.70 2.38
N SER A 86 13.14 -16.19 1.21
CA SER A 86 13.96 -16.23 0.00
C SER A 86 14.96 -15.08 -0.03
N LYS A 87 16.20 -15.37 -0.41
CA LYS A 87 17.20 -14.32 -0.63
C LYS A 87 16.85 -13.51 -1.88
N ILE A 88 17.00 -12.19 -1.78
CA ILE A 88 16.82 -11.25 -2.90
C ILE A 88 18.18 -10.60 -3.16
N SER A 89 18.80 -10.91 -4.31
CA SER A 89 20.18 -10.49 -4.63
C SER A 89 20.26 -9.51 -5.80
N LYS A 90 19.34 -9.62 -6.78
CA LYS A 90 19.35 -8.79 -8.00
C LYS A 90 18.00 -8.09 -8.15
N ASN A 91 17.95 -6.93 -8.81
CA ASN A 91 16.73 -6.20 -9.08
C ASN A 91 15.80 -6.08 -7.84
N ILE A 92 16.39 -5.71 -6.70
CA ILE A 92 15.78 -5.80 -5.36
C ILE A 92 14.34 -5.27 -5.31
N GLN A 93 14.08 -4.09 -5.89
CA GLN A 93 12.73 -3.50 -5.86
C GLN A 93 11.71 -4.32 -6.64
N SER A 94 12.10 -4.81 -7.81
CA SER A 94 11.22 -5.61 -8.67
C SER A 94 10.92 -6.96 -8.03
N GLN A 95 11.95 -7.64 -7.53
CA GLN A 95 11.79 -8.93 -6.85
C GLN A 95 11.00 -8.80 -5.54
N ALA A 96 11.29 -7.78 -4.73
CA ALA A 96 10.53 -7.51 -3.51
C ALA A 96 9.05 -7.25 -3.82
N ARG A 97 8.75 -6.54 -4.90
CA ARG A 97 7.37 -6.33 -5.35
C ARG A 97 6.69 -7.66 -5.74
N LEU A 98 7.35 -8.50 -6.52
CA LEU A 98 6.81 -9.82 -6.93
C LEU A 98 6.56 -10.72 -5.71
N ILE A 99 7.53 -10.81 -4.80
CA ILE A 99 7.41 -11.60 -3.57
C ILE A 99 6.26 -11.08 -2.71
N ARG A 100 6.14 -9.76 -2.56
CA ARG A 100 5.03 -9.13 -1.81
C ARG A 100 3.69 -9.61 -2.32
N TYR A 101 3.45 -9.48 -3.61
CA TYR A 101 2.18 -9.87 -4.19
C TYR A 101 1.95 -11.38 -4.16
N LYS A 102 3.00 -12.19 -4.36
CA LYS A 102 2.92 -13.65 -4.21
C LYS A 102 2.48 -14.04 -2.78
N MET A 103 3.12 -13.46 -1.76
CA MET A 103 2.80 -13.77 -0.35
C MET A 103 1.41 -13.29 0.05
N LEU A 104 1.02 -12.08 -0.38
CA LEU A 104 -0.33 -11.56 -0.14
C LEU A 104 -1.39 -12.41 -0.85
N SER A 105 -1.13 -12.85 -2.09
CA SER A 105 -2.03 -13.73 -2.83
C SER A 105 -2.20 -15.08 -2.13
N ASN A 106 -1.11 -15.69 -1.70
CA ASN A 106 -1.17 -16.95 -0.96
C ASN A 106 -1.96 -16.83 0.36
N PHE A 107 -1.82 -15.68 1.05
CA PHE A 107 -2.62 -15.38 2.24
C PHE A 107 -4.11 -15.25 1.89
N CYS A 108 -4.43 -14.55 0.79
CA CYS A 108 -5.79 -14.41 0.28
C CYS A 108 -6.40 -15.77 -0.06
N GLU A 109 -5.69 -16.61 -0.81
CA GLU A 109 -6.13 -17.97 -1.20
C GLU A 109 -6.46 -18.84 0.03
N LYS A 110 -5.57 -18.84 1.03
CA LYS A 110 -5.79 -19.58 2.29
C LYS A 110 -7.01 -19.11 3.09
N LYS A 111 -7.45 -17.87 2.88
CA LYS A 111 -8.60 -17.26 3.58
C LYS A 111 -9.85 -17.14 2.73
N GLY A 112 -9.83 -17.61 1.48
CA GLY A 112 -10.94 -17.43 0.54
C GLY A 112 -11.21 -15.96 0.14
N ILE A 113 -10.20 -15.07 0.25
CA ILE A 113 -10.33 -13.64 -0.02
C ILE A 113 -9.91 -13.36 -1.46
N LYS A 114 -10.69 -12.55 -2.18
CA LYS A 114 -10.45 -12.28 -3.61
C LYS A 114 -9.88 -10.87 -3.89
N THR A 115 -9.70 -10.02 -2.86
CA THR A 115 -9.26 -8.64 -3.10
C THR A 115 -8.21 -8.18 -2.08
N ILE A 116 -7.11 -7.67 -2.61
CA ILE A 116 -6.04 -6.99 -1.87
C ILE A 116 -6.19 -5.49 -2.08
N ILE A 117 -6.20 -4.72 -0.99
CA ILE A 117 -6.27 -3.26 -1.01
C ILE A 117 -4.88 -2.70 -0.74
N THR A 118 -4.47 -1.73 -1.55
CA THR A 118 -3.16 -1.07 -1.43
C THR A 118 -3.30 0.45 -1.39
N ALA A 119 -2.38 1.12 -0.70
CA ALA A 119 -2.41 2.55 -0.45
C ALA A 119 -1.69 3.39 -1.51
N HIS A 120 -1.73 2.99 -2.80
CA HIS A 120 -1.19 3.83 -3.86
C HIS A 120 -2.02 5.12 -3.94
N ASN A 121 -1.31 6.24 -4.08
CA ASN A 121 -1.86 7.59 -4.02
C ASN A 121 -1.63 8.36 -5.33
N LEU A 122 -2.00 9.65 -5.34
CA LEU A 122 -1.88 10.50 -6.52
C LEU A 122 -0.41 10.69 -6.96
N GLU A 123 0.51 10.89 -6.02
CA GLU A 123 1.93 11.03 -6.32
C GLU A 123 2.51 9.73 -6.91
N ASP A 124 2.05 8.55 -6.46
CA ASP A 124 2.44 7.27 -7.08
C ASP A 124 1.94 7.16 -8.54
N GLN A 125 0.80 7.78 -8.89
CA GLN A 125 0.32 7.88 -10.27
C GLN A 125 1.25 8.74 -11.11
N VAL A 126 1.60 9.93 -10.61
CA VAL A 126 2.53 10.87 -11.28
C VAL A 126 3.89 10.20 -11.49
N GLU A 127 4.47 9.60 -10.44
CA GLU A 127 5.72 8.82 -10.55
C GLU A 127 5.63 7.72 -11.63
N THR A 128 4.51 6.99 -11.64
CA THR A 128 4.30 5.89 -12.61
C THR A 128 4.21 6.43 -14.03
N PHE A 129 3.54 7.57 -14.23
CA PHE A 129 3.45 8.25 -15.52
C PHE A 129 4.85 8.63 -16.03
N PHE A 130 5.65 9.35 -15.23
CA PHE A 130 6.99 9.75 -15.64
C PHE A 130 7.95 8.57 -15.89
N ILE A 131 7.87 7.51 -15.08
CA ILE A 131 8.67 6.29 -15.31
C ILE A 131 8.30 5.64 -16.64
N ARG A 132 7.04 5.61 -17.02
CA ARG A 132 6.58 5.02 -18.27
C ARG A 132 6.94 5.91 -19.46
N LEU A 133 6.80 7.23 -19.30
CA LEU A 133 7.21 8.21 -20.30
C LEU A 133 8.71 8.10 -20.60
N SER A 134 9.56 8.04 -19.57
CA SER A 134 11.02 7.89 -19.74
C SER A 134 11.44 6.58 -20.39
N ARG A 135 10.55 5.59 -20.45
CA ARG A 135 10.78 4.30 -21.14
C ARG A 135 10.16 4.23 -22.53
N GLY A 136 9.67 5.34 -23.06
CA GLY A 136 9.06 5.40 -24.38
C GLY A 136 7.70 4.67 -24.48
N SER A 137 6.96 4.56 -23.36
CA SER A 137 5.65 3.90 -23.40
C SER A 137 4.67 4.70 -24.27
N GLY A 138 3.96 4.03 -25.20
CA GLY A 138 2.89 4.63 -25.99
C GLY A 138 1.68 5.06 -25.14
N LEU A 139 0.69 5.69 -25.77
CA LEU A 139 -0.48 6.29 -25.09
C LEU A 139 -1.21 5.32 -24.14
N THR A 140 -1.45 4.09 -24.55
CA THR A 140 -2.02 3.04 -23.70
C THR A 140 -1.17 2.73 -22.48
N GLY A 141 0.15 2.73 -22.63
CA GLY A 141 1.09 2.54 -21.53
C GLY A 141 1.10 3.69 -20.51
N LEU A 142 0.84 4.93 -20.94
CA LEU A 142 0.82 6.12 -20.09
C LEU A 142 -0.43 6.24 -19.22
N SER A 143 -1.46 5.43 -19.43
CA SER A 143 -2.76 5.52 -18.72
C SER A 143 -2.69 5.37 -17.18
N GLY A 144 -1.52 5.18 -16.60
CA GLY A 144 -1.34 5.09 -15.15
C GLY A 144 -1.80 3.76 -14.53
N MET A 145 -2.00 3.76 -13.22
CA MET A 145 -2.53 2.61 -12.49
C MET A 145 -4.06 2.68 -12.46
N LYS A 146 -4.73 1.56 -12.73
CA LYS A 146 -6.19 1.46 -12.59
C LYS A 146 -6.57 1.28 -11.11
N THR A 147 -7.71 1.86 -10.71
CA THR A 147 -8.30 1.66 -9.37
C THR A 147 -8.53 0.18 -9.08
N PHE A 148 -9.00 -0.55 -10.08
CA PHE A 148 -9.16 -2.00 -10.06
C PHE A 148 -8.29 -2.66 -11.14
N SER A 149 -7.57 -3.71 -10.76
CA SER A 149 -6.83 -4.54 -11.72
C SER A 149 -6.74 -5.98 -11.23
N SER A 150 -6.73 -6.95 -12.15
CA SER A 150 -6.42 -8.33 -11.80
C SER A 150 -4.94 -8.48 -11.45
N LEU A 151 -4.64 -9.25 -10.42
CA LEU A 151 -3.28 -9.63 -10.03
C LEU A 151 -2.99 -11.07 -10.45
N LYS A 152 -3.96 -11.96 -10.23
CA LYS A 152 -4.03 -13.35 -10.64
C LYS A 152 -5.46 -13.65 -11.08
N LYS A 153 -5.71 -14.82 -11.70
CA LYS A 153 -7.04 -15.25 -12.18
C LYS A 153 -8.17 -15.10 -11.14
N SER A 154 -7.85 -15.26 -9.85
CA SER A 154 -8.83 -15.21 -8.74
C SER A 154 -8.64 -14.04 -7.77
N ILE A 155 -7.60 -13.20 -7.94
CA ILE A 155 -7.26 -12.15 -6.98
C ILE A 155 -7.10 -10.79 -7.66
N ASN A 156 -7.83 -9.82 -7.15
CA ASN A 156 -7.85 -8.44 -7.61
C ASN A 156 -7.02 -7.52 -6.70
N LEU A 157 -6.48 -6.47 -7.30
CA LEU A 157 -5.92 -5.33 -6.60
C LEU A 157 -6.90 -4.17 -6.65
N PHE A 158 -7.19 -3.60 -5.50
CA PHE A 158 -7.98 -2.39 -5.35
C PHE A 158 -7.12 -1.27 -4.76
N ARG A 159 -7.15 -0.10 -5.40
CA ARG A 159 -6.37 1.09 -5.05
C ARG A 159 -7.31 2.28 -4.84
N PRO A 160 -7.98 2.37 -3.69
CA PRO A 160 -9.01 3.39 -3.46
C PRO A 160 -8.46 4.81 -3.30
N LEU A 161 -7.14 5.00 -3.16
CA LEU A 161 -6.52 6.29 -2.83
C LEU A 161 -5.76 6.93 -4.00
N LEU A 162 -5.91 6.43 -5.24
CA LEU A 162 -5.17 6.91 -6.41
C LEU A 162 -5.35 8.39 -6.75
N ASP A 163 -6.44 8.99 -6.32
CA ASP A 163 -6.79 10.40 -6.49
C ASP A 163 -6.53 11.25 -5.23
N VAL A 164 -6.02 10.63 -4.16
CA VAL A 164 -5.77 11.31 -2.88
C VAL A 164 -4.32 11.75 -2.80
N ARG A 165 -4.10 13.04 -2.51
CA ARG A 165 -2.77 13.59 -2.32
C ARG A 165 -2.09 13.02 -1.06
N LYS A 166 -0.82 12.70 -1.16
CA LYS A 166 0.00 12.15 -0.08
C LYS A 166 -0.02 12.98 1.21
N LYS A 167 -0.04 14.33 1.09
CA LYS A 167 -0.15 15.24 2.23
C LYS A 167 -1.39 14.97 3.09
N ILE A 168 -2.51 14.56 2.47
CA ILE A 168 -3.75 14.22 3.17
C ILE A 168 -3.56 12.90 3.92
N LEU A 169 -2.93 11.91 3.30
CA LEU A 169 -2.65 10.60 3.92
C LEU A 169 -1.69 10.74 5.12
N ILE A 170 -0.67 11.58 5.00
CA ILE A 170 0.23 11.92 6.11
C ILE A 170 -0.56 12.55 7.27
N LYS A 171 -1.48 13.49 7.00
CA LYS A 171 -2.32 14.12 8.01
C LYS A 171 -3.22 13.11 8.71
N ILE A 172 -3.87 12.21 7.96
CA ILE A 172 -4.70 11.13 8.53
C ILE A 172 -3.85 10.22 9.42
N SER A 173 -2.71 9.76 8.92
CA SER A 173 -1.81 8.87 9.65
C SER A 173 -1.29 9.50 10.94
N LYS A 174 -0.86 10.76 10.91
CA LYS A 174 -0.40 11.50 12.11
C LYS A 174 -1.51 11.66 13.14
N ASN A 175 -2.72 12.02 12.72
CA ASN A 175 -3.85 12.24 13.64
C ASN A 175 -4.27 10.96 14.37
N ILE A 176 -4.18 9.80 13.72
CA ILE A 176 -4.64 8.53 14.29
C ILE A 176 -3.53 7.80 15.05
N PHE A 177 -2.32 7.77 14.49
CA PHE A 177 -1.22 6.95 15.02
C PHE A 177 -0.11 7.76 15.69
N GLY A 178 -0.11 9.09 15.55
CA GLY A 178 0.92 10.01 16.07
C GLY A 178 2.25 9.91 15.33
N LYS A 179 2.66 8.72 14.91
CA LYS A 179 3.93 8.43 14.23
C LYS A 179 3.77 7.34 13.18
N PHE A 180 4.75 7.24 12.28
CA PHE A 180 4.86 6.18 11.28
C PHE A 180 6.34 5.81 11.07
N VAL A 181 6.58 4.65 10.46
CA VAL A 181 7.95 4.20 10.14
C VAL A 181 8.37 4.83 8.81
N ASN A 182 9.51 5.54 8.84
CA ASN A 182 10.14 6.06 7.62
C ASN A 182 11.10 5.00 7.08
N ASP A 183 10.83 4.50 5.88
CA ASP A 183 11.76 3.62 5.19
C ASP A 183 12.93 4.46 4.62
N PRO A 184 14.17 4.27 5.09
CA PRO A 184 15.33 5.03 4.60
C PRO A 184 15.62 4.81 3.12
N THR A 185 15.16 3.70 2.53
CA THR A 185 15.32 3.44 1.08
C THR A 185 14.55 4.44 0.20
N ASN A 186 13.53 5.12 0.74
CA ASN A 186 12.79 6.17 0.04
C ASN A 186 13.66 7.40 -0.31
N LYS A 187 14.79 7.60 0.37
CA LYS A 187 15.74 8.69 0.12
C LYS A 187 16.87 8.31 -0.84
N ASN A 188 16.97 7.06 -1.25
CA ASN A 188 18.08 6.59 -2.05
C ASN A 188 17.90 6.98 -3.53
N LEU A 189 18.67 7.96 -3.99
CA LEU A 189 18.65 8.51 -5.36
C LEU A 189 19.13 7.54 -6.47
N LYS A 190 19.65 6.36 -6.13
CA LYS A 190 19.93 5.31 -7.12
C LYS A 190 18.67 4.83 -7.83
N TYR A 191 17.50 5.04 -7.23
CA TYR A 191 16.23 4.61 -7.79
C TYR A 191 15.53 5.73 -8.56
N LEU A 192 15.09 5.43 -9.79
CA LEU A 192 14.38 6.39 -10.66
C LEU A 192 13.18 7.05 -9.96
N ARG A 193 12.41 6.29 -9.17
CA ARG A 193 11.32 6.83 -8.37
C ARG A 193 11.75 7.91 -7.38
N SER A 194 12.88 7.70 -6.71
CA SER A 194 13.42 8.69 -5.76
C SER A 194 13.91 9.95 -6.46
N LYS A 195 14.45 9.82 -7.68
CA LYS A 195 14.83 10.96 -8.53
C LYS A 195 13.60 11.79 -8.92
N ILE A 196 12.54 11.14 -9.41
CA ILE A 196 11.28 11.79 -9.81
C ILE A 196 10.65 12.52 -8.62
N ARG A 197 10.61 11.92 -7.44
CA ARG A 197 10.11 12.57 -6.21
C ARG A 197 10.85 13.84 -5.83
N ASN A 198 12.13 13.91 -6.13
CA ASN A 198 12.89 15.14 -5.88
C ASN A 198 12.58 16.27 -6.88
N LEU A 199 12.15 15.91 -8.11
CA LEU A 199 11.67 16.89 -9.10
C LEU A 199 10.27 17.43 -8.76
N GLU A 200 9.49 16.70 -7.99
CA GLU A 200 8.15 17.11 -7.53
C GLU A 200 8.19 18.08 -6.32
N LYS A 201 9.35 18.34 -5.75
CA LYS A 201 9.48 19.41 -4.75
C LYS A 201 9.26 20.74 -5.47
N PRO A 202 8.34 21.60 -4.99
CA PRO A 202 8.13 22.90 -5.62
C PRO A 202 9.46 23.65 -5.65
N LEU A 203 9.75 24.23 -6.81
CA LEU A 203 10.72 25.31 -6.98
C LEU A 203 10.38 26.45 -6.01
#